data_4508fe39b7583c5f9b9318fbb504dad1
#
_entry.id   4508fe39b7583c5f9b9318fbb504dad1
#
_cell.length_a   1.000
_cell.length_b   1.000
_cell.length_c   1.000
_cell.angle_alpha   90.00
_cell.angle_beta   90.00
_cell.angle_gamma   90.00
#
_symmetry.space_group_name_H-M   'P 1'
#
loop_
_entity.id
_entity.type
_entity.pdbx_description
1 polymer ?
#
loop_
_entity_poly.entity_id
_entity_poly.type
_entity_poly.pdbx_seq_one_letter_code
_entity_poly.pdbx_strand_id
1 'polypeptide(L)'
;MFRYFYRIFDKYNKQIVSLAVFTGKSGTYQLKYDYNFYRTTLCYKYRHVKLVDYKEKHLIENKNLFALVTLAVKYSLKTKTDEEMRAKFIRNLIRLMKNRRYNKEAILSLIRFIETVVEVEDEELNQLIYEDILELYKKEGDVMLLAKFEQKAMEKGMEKGMEKGMEKGLRHTAIKMMEDKVDIELIAKYTGLTLENIKKIFEEESKEKE
;
A
#
# COMPACT_ATOMS: atom_id res chain seq x y z
N MET A 1 8.07 20.65 -8.92
CA MET A 1 9.41 20.33 -9.52
C MET A 1 10.36 21.51 -9.47
N PHE A 2 10.08 22.65 -10.12
CA PHE A 2 11.01 23.80 -10.15
C PHE A 2 11.49 24.26 -8.77
N ARG A 3 10.61 24.42 -7.78
CA ARG A 3 11.01 24.84 -6.42
C ARG A 3 12.01 23.88 -5.76
N TYR A 4 11.86 22.56 -5.97
CA TYR A 4 12.82 21.57 -5.46
C TYR A 4 14.16 21.65 -6.19
N PHE A 5 14.12 21.75 -7.54
CA PHE A 5 15.31 21.94 -8.35
C PHE A 5 16.12 23.15 -7.87
N TYR A 6 15.46 24.31 -7.75
CA TYR A 6 16.12 25.56 -7.33
C TYR A 6 16.74 25.44 -5.94
N ARG A 7 16.02 24.91 -4.95
CA ARG A 7 16.54 24.72 -3.59
C ARG A 7 17.76 23.82 -3.52
N ILE A 8 17.74 22.72 -4.28
CA ILE A 8 18.86 21.77 -4.31
C ILE A 8 20.06 22.42 -5.04
N PHE A 9 19.80 23.11 -6.16
CA PHE A 9 20.82 23.79 -6.92
C PHE A 9 21.51 24.88 -6.08
N ASP A 10 20.73 25.72 -5.43
CA ASP A 10 21.21 26.79 -4.55
C ASP A 10 22.07 26.24 -3.39
N LYS A 11 21.60 25.14 -2.76
CA LYS A 11 22.30 24.52 -1.63
C LYS A 11 23.61 23.83 -2.01
N TYR A 12 23.64 23.11 -3.12
CA TYR A 12 24.75 22.21 -3.43
C TYR A 12 25.61 22.68 -4.61
N ASN A 13 25.14 23.62 -5.38
CA ASN A 13 25.79 24.15 -6.60
C ASN A 13 26.28 23.03 -7.56
N LYS A 14 25.45 22.00 -7.76
CA LYS A 14 25.76 20.84 -8.59
C LYS A 14 24.76 20.69 -9.72
N GLN A 15 25.16 19.99 -10.79
CA GLN A 15 24.24 19.60 -11.86
C GLN A 15 23.14 18.68 -11.33
N ILE A 16 21.90 18.98 -11.69
CA ILE A 16 20.71 18.27 -11.21
C ILE A 16 19.91 17.75 -12.40
N VAL A 17 19.58 16.49 -12.39
CA VAL A 17 18.61 15.88 -13.29
C VAL A 17 17.27 15.75 -12.57
N SER A 18 16.24 16.38 -13.12
CA SER A 18 14.88 16.27 -12.59
C SER A 18 14.07 15.26 -13.41
N LEU A 19 13.48 14.29 -12.73
CA LEU A 19 12.61 13.27 -13.31
C LEU A 19 11.28 13.24 -12.56
N ALA A 20 10.16 13.33 -13.30
CA ALA A 20 8.82 13.11 -12.75
C ALA A 20 8.28 11.76 -13.20
N VAL A 21 7.75 10.99 -12.25
CA VAL A 21 7.06 9.72 -12.53
C VAL A 21 5.58 9.92 -12.21
N PHE A 22 4.74 9.81 -13.23
CA PHE A 22 3.29 9.97 -13.10
C PHE A 22 2.62 8.61 -12.98
N THR A 23 1.85 8.42 -11.92
CA THR A 23 1.10 7.19 -11.62
C THR A 23 -0.39 7.27 -12.02
N GLY A 24 -0.92 8.48 -12.22
CA GLY A 24 -2.34 8.70 -12.52
C GLY A 24 -2.76 8.21 -13.91
N LYS A 25 -4.03 7.82 -14.03
CA LYS A 25 -4.63 7.32 -15.28
C LYS A 25 -4.89 8.42 -16.30
N SER A 26 -5.21 9.63 -15.86
CA SER A 26 -5.54 10.77 -16.71
C SER A 26 -5.22 12.08 -16.00
N GLY A 27 -4.89 13.09 -16.76
CA GLY A 27 -4.64 14.44 -16.27
C GLY A 27 -3.77 15.22 -17.21
N THR A 28 -3.99 16.51 -17.27
CA THR A 28 -3.09 17.44 -17.93
C THR A 28 -1.88 17.62 -17.02
N TYR A 29 -0.81 16.94 -17.34
CA TYR A 29 0.43 17.10 -16.57
C TYR A 29 1.18 18.33 -17.06
N GLN A 30 1.54 19.19 -16.15
CA GLN A 30 2.40 20.32 -16.46
C GLN A 30 3.83 19.80 -16.64
N LEU A 31 4.27 19.69 -17.89
CA LEU A 31 5.57 19.11 -18.25
C LEU A 31 6.73 20.12 -18.23
N LYS A 32 6.40 21.36 -18.02
CA LYS A 32 7.35 22.47 -17.93
C LYS A 32 6.80 23.52 -16.96
N TYR A 33 7.66 24.33 -16.44
CA TYR A 33 7.32 25.53 -15.69
C TYR A 33 7.82 26.73 -16.47
N ASP A 34 6.90 27.59 -16.90
CA ASP A 34 7.19 28.83 -17.57
C ASP A 34 6.82 29.99 -16.65
N TYR A 35 7.74 30.89 -16.45
CA TYR A 35 7.53 32.15 -15.76
C TYR A 35 7.88 33.28 -16.73
N ASN A 36 6.96 34.19 -16.90
CA ASN A 36 7.17 35.37 -17.73
C ASN A 36 6.49 36.55 -17.02
N PHE A 37 7.29 37.45 -16.53
CA PHE A 37 6.81 38.64 -15.87
C PHE A 37 7.73 39.82 -16.22
N TYR A 38 7.16 40.84 -16.80
CA TYR A 38 7.86 42.03 -17.28
C TYR A 38 8.93 41.64 -18.31
N ARG A 39 10.22 41.77 -18.05
CA ARG A 39 11.33 41.34 -18.93
C ARG A 39 12.06 40.10 -18.43
N THR A 40 11.54 39.50 -17.38
CA THR A 40 12.14 38.31 -16.77
C THR A 40 11.44 37.07 -17.29
N THR A 41 12.20 36.18 -17.95
CA THR A 41 11.67 34.91 -18.47
C THR A 41 12.45 33.74 -17.89
N LEU A 42 11.75 32.71 -17.40
CA LEU A 42 12.31 31.45 -16.97
C LEU A 42 11.53 30.31 -17.61
N CYS A 43 12.25 29.41 -18.24
CA CYS A 43 11.67 28.17 -18.77
C CYS A 43 12.40 26.97 -18.15
N TYR A 44 11.67 26.17 -17.35
CA TYR A 44 12.20 24.98 -16.72
C TYR A 44 11.51 23.74 -17.27
N LYS A 45 12.25 22.90 -18.00
CA LYS A 45 11.80 21.63 -18.58
C LYS A 45 12.44 20.48 -17.81
N TYR A 46 11.70 19.38 -17.63
CA TYR A 46 12.20 18.20 -16.96
C TYR A 46 11.72 16.91 -17.66
N ARG A 47 12.46 15.83 -17.43
CA ARG A 47 12.08 14.53 -17.95
C ARG A 47 10.88 13.99 -17.17
N HIS A 48 10.01 13.30 -17.87
CA HIS A 48 8.85 12.66 -17.26
C HIS A 48 8.60 11.29 -17.85
N VAL A 49 7.99 10.44 -17.05
CA VAL A 49 7.58 9.08 -17.38
C VAL A 49 6.17 8.86 -16.86
N LYS A 50 5.29 8.33 -17.68
CA LYS A 50 3.95 7.92 -17.29
C LYS A 50 3.90 6.40 -17.19
N LEU A 51 3.63 5.86 -16.00
CA LEU A 51 3.61 4.40 -15.77
C LEU A 51 2.51 3.72 -16.56
N VAL A 52 1.40 4.41 -16.83
CA VAL A 52 0.28 3.89 -17.61
C VAL A 52 0.64 3.59 -19.09
N ASP A 53 1.62 4.29 -19.65
CA ASP A 53 2.01 4.15 -21.05
C ASP A 53 2.78 2.84 -21.30
N TYR A 54 3.37 2.23 -20.28
CA TYR A 54 4.08 0.96 -20.43
C TYR A 54 3.11 -0.20 -20.57
N LYS A 55 3.25 -0.99 -21.65
CA LYS A 55 2.46 -2.21 -21.86
C LYS A 55 2.90 -3.30 -20.88
N GLU A 56 1.96 -3.97 -20.23
CA GLU A 56 2.23 -5.02 -19.25
C GLU A 56 3.10 -6.13 -19.82
N LYS A 57 2.83 -6.57 -21.06
CA LYS A 57 3.62 -7.59 -21.74
C LYS A 57 5.11 -7.23 -21.77
N HIS A 58 5.45 -5.99 -22.12
CA HIS A 58 6.85 -5.55 -22.17
C HIS A 58 7.50 -5.50 -20.77
N LEU A 59 6.73 -5.15 -19.75
CA LEU A 59 7.22 -5.16 -18.38
C LEU A 59 7.43 -6.59 -17.87
N ILE A 60 6.54 -7.53 -18.23
CA ILE A 60 6.67 -8.95 -17.91
C ILE A 60 7.87 -9.58 -18.62
N GLU A 61 8.18 -9.21 -19.82
CA GLU A 61 9.34 -9.74 -20.58
C GLU A 61 10.67 -9.11 -20.14
N ASN A 62 10.64 -7.92 -19.59
CA ASN A 62 11.82 -7.15 -19.18
C ASN A 62 12.44 -7.73 -17.92
N LYS A 63 13.72 -8.11 -17.99
CA LYS A 63 14.47 -8.68 -16.85
C LYS A 63 14.89 -7.66 -15.81
N ASN A 64 14.69 -6.36 -16.04
CA ASN A 64 15.01 -5.32 -15.06
C ASN A 64 14.04 -5.41 -13.86
N LEU A 65 14.57 -5.38 -12.64
CA LEU A 65 13.78 -5.37 -11.42
C LEU A 65 12.75 -4.22 -11.39
N PHE A 66 13.13 -3.07 -11.92
CA PHE A 66 12.25 -1.88 -11.98
C PHE A 66 11.00 -2.12 -12.84
N ALA A 67 11.03 -3.07 -13.76
CA ALA A 67 9.84 -3.47 -14.51
C ALA A 67 8.78 -4.12 -13.59
N LEU A 68 9.22 -4.93 -12.62
CA LEU A 68 8.33 -5.52 -11.61
C LEU A 68 7.78 -4.47 -10.64
N VAL A 69 8.61 -3.49 -10.23
CA VAL A 69 8.17 -2.33 -9.46
C VAL A 69 7.06 -1.58 -10.21
N THR A 70 7.27 -1.34 -11.49
CA THR A 70 6.26 -0.66 -12.35
C THR A 70 4.98 -1.48 -12.48
N LEU A 71 5.09 -2.80 -12.63
CA LEU A 71 3.93 -3.71 -12.64
C LEU A 71 3.16 -3.67 -11.32
N ALA A 72 3.85 -3.71 -10.18
CA ALA A 72 3.21 -3.63 -8.86
C ALA A 72 2.39 -2.35 -8.71
N VAL A 73 2.95 -1.19 -9.08
CA VAL A 73 2.22 0.09 -9.06
C VAL A 73 1.03 0.07 -10.02
N LYS A 74 1.20 -0.46 -11.24
CA LYS A 74 0.07 -0.56 -12.20
C LYS A 74 -1.05 -1.44 -11.66
N TYR A 75 -0.72 -2.54 -11.02
CA TYR A 75 -1.71 -3.44 -10.44
C TYR A 75 -2.43 -2.81 -9.26
N SER A 76 -1.72 -2.14 -8.36
CA SER A 76 -2.33 -1.35 -7.28
C SER A 76 -3.33 -0.32 -7.78
N LEU A 77 -3.00 0.39 -8.87
CA LEU A 77 -3.90 1.38 -9.47
C LEU A 77 -5.13 0.77 -10.16
N LYS A 78 -5.02 -0.46 -10.68
CA LYS A 78 -6.12 -1.17 -11.35
C LYS A 78 -7.10 -1.81 -10.38
N THR A 79 -6.62 -2.27 -9.23
CA THR A 79 -7.36 -3.14 -8.31
C THR A 79 -7.79 -2.44 -7.02
N LYS A 80 -8.04 -1.13 -7.08
CA LYS A 80 -8.42 -0.34 -5.89
C LYS A 80 -9.60 -0.91 -5.10
N THR A 81 -10.54 -1.56 -5.79
CA THR A 81 -11.78 -2.09 -5.22
C THR A 81 -11.92 -3.61 -5.33
N ASP A 82 -10.90 -4.31 -5.85
CA ASP A 82 -10.96 -5.76 -6.12
C ASP A 82 -9.74 -6.43 -5.48
N GLU A 83 -9.93 -6.97 -4.30
CA GLU A 83 -8.89 -7.63 -3.52
C GLU A 83 -8.47 -8.97 -4.09
N GLU A 84 -9.40 -9.77 -4.64
CA GLU A 84 -9.07 -11.04 -5.28
C GLU A 84 -8.13 -10.83 -6.48
N MET A 85 -8.47 -9.85 -7.33
CA MET A 85 -7.63 -9.50 -8.47
C MET A 85 -6.28 -8.96 -7.99
N ARG A 86 -6.25 -8.19 -6.90
CA ARG A 86 -5.04 -7.66 -6.27
C ARG A 86 -4.13 -8.79 -5.78
N ALA A 87 -4.67 -9.74 -5.04
CA ALA A 87 -3.95 -10.91 -4.56
C ALA A 87 -3.40 -11.75 -5.72
N LYS A 88 -4.21 -11.98 -6.75
CA LYS A 88 -3.79 -12.68 -7.97
C LYS A 88 -2.60 -11.99 -8.66
N PHE A 89 -2.60 -10.67 -8.73
CA PHE A 89 -1.49 -9.92 -9.30
C PHE A 89 -0.21 -10.00 -8.45
N ILE A 90 -0.33 -9.92 -7.12
CA ILE A 90 0.82 -10.09 -6.21
C ILE A 90 1.44 -11.48 -6.39
N ARG A 91 0.62 -12.53 -6.39
CA ARG A 91 1.07 -13.91 -6.61
C ARG A 91 1.77 -14.08 -7.96
N ASN A 92 1.26 -13.44 -9.02
CA ASN A 92 1.94 -13.41 -10.32
C ASN A 92 3.30 -12.70 -10.27
N LEU A 93 3.44 -11.59 -9.54
CA LEU A 93 4.72 -10.91 -9.35
C LEU A 93 5.72 -11.82 -8.60
N ILE A 94 5.28 -12.53 -7.56
CA ILE A 94 6.12 -13.49 -6.83
C ILE A 94 6.59 -14.61 -7.75
N ARG A 95 5.71 -15.16 -8.60
CA ARG A 95 6.08 -16.17 -9.61
C ARG A 95 7.11 -15.65 -10.62
N LEU A 96 6.96 -14.40 -11.06
CA LEU A 96 7.94 -13.77 -11.95
C LEU A 96 9.30 -13.60 -11.26
N MET A 97 9.33 -13.31 -9.96
CA MET A 97 10.55 -13.25 -9.18
C MET A 97 11.22 -14.64 -9.07
N LYS A 98 10.46 -15.70 -8.80
CA LYS A 98 10.95 -17.08 -8.76
C LYS A 98 11.65 -17.52 -10.06
N ASN A 99 11.13 -17.08 -11.19
CA ASN A 99 11.64 -17.47 -12.51
C ASN A 99 12.84 -16.63 -12.97
N ARG A 100 13.17 -15.57 -12.25
CA ARG A 100 14.26 -14.66 -12.58
C ARG A 100 15.32 -14.75 -11.49
N ARG A 101 16.56 -14.92 -11.88
CA ARG A 101 17.68 -14.99 -10.94
C ARG A 101 18.09 -13.60 -10.45
N TYR A 102 17.23 -12.96 -9.67
CA TYR A 102 17.59 -11.75 -8.96
C TYR A 102 18.42 -12.09 -7.72
N ASN A 103 19.28 -11.17 -7.30
CA ASN A 103 19.95 -11.33 -6.01
C ASN A 103 18.93 -11.18 -4.87
N LYS A 104 19.25 -11.74 -3.73
CA LYS A 104 18.43 -11.79 -2.54
C LYS A 104 17.98 -10.43 -2.03
N GLU A 105 18.89 -9.45 -1.99
CA GLU A 105 18.58 -8.08 -1.54
C GLU A 105 17.55 -7.41 -2.45
N ALA A 106 17.63 -7.65 -3.76
CA ALA A 106 16.66 -7.13 -4.72
C ALA A 106 15.27 -7.75 -4.53
N ILE A 107 15.19 -9.06 -4.28
CA ILE A 107 13.92 -9.77 -3.99
C ILE A 107 13.29 -9.20 -2.72
N LEU A 108 14.06 -9.05 -1.64
CA LEU A 108 13.60 -8.49 -0.39
C LEU A 108 13.06 -7.07 -0.53
N SER A 109 13.82 -6.22 -1.24
CA SER A 109 13.43 -4.84 -1.46
C SER A 109 12.13 -4.75 -2.26
N LEU A 110 11.94 -5.65 -3.24
CA LEU A 110 10.71 -5.70 -4.03
C LEU A 110 9.52 -6.21 -3.20
N ILE A 111 9.71 -7.23 -2.36
CA ILE A 111 8.63 -7.72 -1.47
C ILE A 111 8.19 -6.61 -0.52
N ARG A 112 9.12 -5.93 0.16
CA ARG A 112 8.80 -4.79 1.03
C ARG A 112 8.06 -3.67 0.29
N PHE A 113 8.46 -3.41 -0.95
CA PHE A 113 7.79 -2.43 -1.79
C PHE A 113 6.35 -2.87 -2.13
N ILE A 114 6.15 -4.14 -2.49
CA ILE A 114 4.81 -4.69 -2.77
C ILE A 114 3.93 -4.60 -1.53
N GLU A 115 4.40 -5.00 -0.36
CA GLU A 115 3.70 -4.90 0.92
C GLU A 115 3.27 -3.45 1.25
N THR A 116 4.08 -2.46 0.85
CA THR A 116 3.80 -1.04 1.11
C THR A 116 2.80 -0.44 0.11
N VAL A 117 2.83 -0.89 -1.14
CA VAL A 117 2.07 -0.27 -2.25
C VAL A 117 0.76 -1.02 -2.54
N VAL A 118 0.71 -2.32 -2.21
CA VAL A 118 -0.40 -3.21 -2.55
C VAL A 118 -0.88 -3.90 -1.29
N GLU A 119 -1.73 -3.21 -0.54
CA GLU A 119 -2.34 -3.73 0.67
C GLU A 119 -3.53 -4.65 0.32
N VAL A 120 -3.61 -5.81 0.96
CA VAL A 120 -4.72 -6.75 0.89
C VAL A 120 -5.25 -6.90 2.32
N GLU A 121 -6.53 -6.61 2.53
CA GLU A 121 -7.16 -6.66 3.86
C GLU A 121 -7.70 -8.05 4.18
N ASP A 122 -8.12 -8.79 3.14
CA ASP A 122 -8.63 -10.15 3.27
C ASP A 122 -7.56 -11.10 3.83
N GLU A 123 -7.88 -11.77 4.94
CA GLU A 123 -6.94 -12.62 5.68
C GLU A 123 -6.58 -13.90 4.92
N GLU A 124 -7.55 -14.52 4.21
CA GLU A 124 -7.32 -15.74 3.45
C GLU A 124 -6.41 -15.46 2.26
N LEU A 125 -6.66 -14.36 1.55
CA LEU A 125 -5.83 -13.92 0.43
C LEU A 125 -4.41 -13.52 0.88
N ASN A 126 -4.29 -12.87 2.03
CA ASN A 126 -3.00 -12.55 2.63
C ASN A 126 -2.21 -13.81 3.00
N GLN A 127 -2.88 -14.83 3.56
CA GLN A 127 -2.23 -16.09 3.89
C GLN A 127 -1.67 -16.79 2.65
N LEU A 128 -2.41 -16.82 1.54
CA LEU A 128 -1.95 -17.38 0.27
C LEU A 128 -0.73 -16.64 -0.30
N ILE A 129 -0.71 -15.31 -0.19
CA ILE A 129 0.43 -14.49 -0.61
C ILE A 129 1.64 -14.81 0.27
N TYR A 130 1.42 -14.93 1.57
CA TYR A 130 2.45 -15.26 2.54
C TYR A 130 3.10 -16.61 2.25
N GLU A 131 2.31 -17.64 1.94
CA GLU A 131 2.79 -18.97 1.57
C GLU A 131 3.66 -18.94 0.30
N ASP A 132 3.23 -18.19 -0.72
CA ASP A 132 4.01 -18.01 -1.95
C ASP A 132 5.36 -17.31 -1.68
N ILE A 133 5.40 -16.36 -0.76
CA ILE A 133 6.63 -15.67 -0.32
C ILE A 133 7.52 -16.62 0.47
N LEU A 134 6.98 -17.40 1.41
CA LEU A 134 7.72 -18.40 2.18
C LEU A 134 8.38 -19.44 1.27
N GLU A 135 7.65 -19.91 0.26
CA GLU A 135 8.19 -20.87 -0.71
C GLU A 135 9.35 -20.28 -1.52
N LEU A 136 9.28 -18.98 -1.84
CA LEU A 136 10.38 -18.26 -2.49
C LEU A 136 11.63 -18.27 -1.61
N TYR A 137 11.50 -18.00 -0.31
CA TYR A 137 12.62 -17.97 0.63
C TYR A 137 13.20 -19.34 0.95
N LYS A 138 12.38 -20.38 1.11
CA LYS A 138 12.84 -21.76 1.32
C LYS A 138 13.72 -22.24 0.19
N LYS A 139 13.42 -21.86 -1.04
CA LYS A 139 14.19 -22.20 -2.24
C LYS A 139 15.57 -21.53 -2.28
N GLU A 140 15.69 -20.34 -1.69
CA GLU A 140 16.95 -19.58 -1.63
C GLU A 140 17.85 -20.00 -0.44
N GLY A 141 17.39 -20.93 0.43
CA GLY A 141 18.18 -21.49 1.53
C GLY A 141 18.47 -20.53 2.70
N ASP A 142 17.70 -19.46 2.85
CA ASP A 142 17.94 -18.43 3.86
C ASP A 142 17.06 -18.56 5.10
N VAL A 143 17.51 -19.40 6.02
CA VAL A 143 16.84 -19.65 7.30
C VAL A 143 16.71 -18.36 8.14
N MET A 144 17.72 -17.49 8.13
CA MET A 144 17.71 -16.27 8.96
C MET A 144 16.71 -15.24 8.48
N LEU A 145 16.54 -15.14 7.17
CA LEU A 145 15.59 -14.23 6.57
C LEU A 145 14.16 -14.73 6.70
N LEU A 146 13.99 -16.06 6.55
CA LEU A 146 12.73 -16.73 6.82
C LEU A 146 12.27 -16.44 8.26
N ALA A 147 13.13 -16.62 9.25
CA ALA A 147 12.83 -16.36 10.66
C ALA A 147 12.43 -14.89 10.91
N LYS A 148 13.11 -13.92 10.30
CA LYS A 148 12.73 -12.50 10.41
C LYS A 148 11.38 -12.19 9.76
N PHE A 149 11.07 -12.86 8.66
CA PHE A 149 9.81 -12.68 7.97
C PHE A 149 8.66 -13.30 8.75
N GLU A 150 8.85 -14.51 9.29
CA GLU A 150 7.93 -15.21 10.19
C GLU A 150 7.65 -14.38 11.47
N GLN A 151 8.71 -13.83 12.07
CA GLN A 151 8.57 -12.95 13.25
C GLN A 151 7.74 -11.72 12.92
N LYS A 152 8.01 -11.03 11.81
CA LYS A 152 7.25 -9.83 11.39
C LYS A 152 5.79 -10.15 11.08
N ALA A 153 5.51 -11.31 10.49
CA ALA A 153 4.14 -11.73 10.22
C ALA A 153 3.40 -12.07 11.53
N MET A 154 4.09 -12.70 12.48
CA MET A 154 3.55 -12.99 13.82
C MET A 154 3.26 -11.69 14.60
N GLU A 155 4.16 -10.70 14.55
CA GLU A 155 3.96 -9.38 15.15
C GLU A 155 2.75 -8.66 14.55
N LYS A 156 2.63 -8.62 13.21
CA LYS A 156 1.45 -8.05 12.53
C LYS A 156 0.16 -8.79 12.85
N GLY A 157 0.20 -10.12 12.89
CA GLY A 157 -0.95 -10.94 13.27
C GLY A 157 -1.40 -10.67 14.71
N MET A 158 -0.45 -10.54 15.62
CA MET A 158 -0.71 -10.23 17.04
C MET A 158 -1.28 -8.81 17.21
N GLU A 159 -0.73 -7.81 16.50
CA GLU A 159 -1.22 -6.43 16.49
C GLU A 159 -2.66 -6.35 15.98
N LYS A 160 -2.93 -6.96 14.81
CA LYS A 160 -4.29 -7.02 14.25
C LYS A 160 -5.27 -7.82 15.14
N GLY A 161 -4.80 -8.91 15.74
CA GLY A 161 -5.60 -9.70 16.67
C GLY A 161 -5.97 -8.91 17.92
N MET A 162 -5.04 -8.12 18.43
CA MET A 162 -5.27 -7.26 19.60
C MET A 162 -6.23 -6.11 19.27
N GLU A 163 -6.08 -5.48 18.09
CA GLU A 163 -6.98 -4.43 17.61
C GLU A 163 -8.41 -4.94 17.43
N LYS A 164 -8.58 -6.06 16.69
CA LYS A 164 -9.89 -6.72 16.52
C LYS A 164 -10.49 -7.21 17.84
N GLY A 165 -9.66 -7.69 18.77
CA GLY A 165 -10.10 -8.09 20.09
C GLY A 165 -10.60 -6.92 20.93
N MET A 166 -9.90 -5.79 20.86
CA MET A 166 -10.29 -4.56 21.54
C MET A 166 -11.57 -3.97 20.95
N GLU A 167 -11.69 -3.94 19.62
CA GLU A 167 -12.90 -3.49 18.93
C GLU A 167 -14.12 -4.34 19.30
N LYS A 168 -13.99 -5.69 19.25
CA LYS A 168 -15.04 -6.61 19.69
C LYS A 168 -15.40 -6.45 21.17
N GLY A 169 -14.41 -6.23 22.02
CA GLY A 169 -14.62 -5.98 23.46
C GLY A 169 -15.39 -4.68 23.71
N LEU A 170 -15.02 -3.59 23.03
CA LEU A 170 -15.74 -2.31 23.13
C LEU A 170 -17.16 -2.41 22.59
N ARG A 171 -17.35 -3.09 21.44
CA ARG A 171 -18.68 -3.37 20.88
C ARG A 171 -19.56 -4.15 21.88
N HIS A 172 -19.03 -5.23 22.43
CA HIS A 172 -19.76 -6.05 23.41
C HIS A 172 -20.12 -5.25 24.68
N THR A 173 -19.19 -4.42 25.16
CA THR A 173 -19.44 -3.54 26.31
C THR A 173 -20.54 -2.53 26.00
N ALA A 174 -20.49 -1.90 24.83
CA ALA A 174 -21.51 -0.96 24.38
C ALA A 174 -22.90 -1.63 24.30
N ILE A 175 -23.01 -2.84 23.75
CA ILE A 175 -24.26 -3.61 23.68
C ILE A 175 -24.83 -3.87 25.10
N LYS A 176 -24.00 -4.36 26.00
CA LYS A 176 -24.45 -4.59 27.41
C LYS A 176 -24.93 -3.33 28.09
N MET A 177 -24.19 -2.23 27.93
CA MET A 177 -24.61 -0.94 28.52
C MET A 177 -25.94 -0.45 27.92
N MET A 178 -26.20 -0.75 26.65
CA MET A 178 -27.48 -0.43 26.01
C MET A 178 -28.62 -1.32 26.50
N GLU A 179 -28.39 -2.61 26.73
CA GLU A 179 -29.35 -3.54 27.35
C GLU A 179 -29.72 -3.06 28.78
N ASP A 180 -28.76 -2.52 29.52
CA ASP A 180 -28.94 -1.91 30.87
C ASP A 180 -29.56 -0.50 30.82
N LYS A 181 -29.94 -0.01 29.60
CA LYS A 181 -30.59 1.30 29.38
C LYS A 181 -29.71 2.49 29.83
N VAL A 182 -28.37 2.35 29.72
CA VAL A 182 -27.44 3.45 29.98
C VAL A 182 -27.56 4.49 28.85
N ASP A 183 -27.46 5.75 29.23
CA ASP A 183 -27.50 6.86 28.28
C ASP A 183 -26.39 6.76 27.22
N ILE A 184 -26.74 7.04 25.94
CA ILE A 184 -25.84 6.90 24.81
C ILE A 184 -24.59 7.79 24.92
N GLU A 185 -24.71 8.96 25.56
CA GLU A 185 -23.59 9.88 25.80
C GLU A 185 -22.62 9.29 26.84
N LEU A 186 -23.13 8.58 27.84
CA LEU A 186 -22.31 7.86 28.82
C LEU A 186 -21.62 6.64 28.18
N ILE A 187 -22.31 5.90 27.30
CA ILE A 187 -21.71 4.80 26.56
C ILE A 187 -20.54 5.34 25.69
N ALA A 188 -20.74 6.42 24.96
CA ALA A 188 -19.69 7.05 24.16
C ALA A 188 -18.50 7.48 25.03
N LYS A 189 -18.74 8.06 26.19
CA LYS A 189 -17.70 8.52 27.12
C LYS A 189 -16.85 7.37 27.65
N TYR A 190 -17.45 6.23 28.03
CA TYR A 190 -16.74 5.11 28.64
C TYR A 190 -16.11 4.16 27.62
N THR A 191 -16.71 4.00 26.44
CA THR A 191 -16.18 3.12 25.39
C THR A 191 -15.23 3.83 24.44
N GLY A 192 -15.28 5.17 24.37
CA GLY A 192 -14.54 5.95 23.36
C GLY A 192 -15.12 5.83 21.95
N LEU A 193 -16.25 5.13 21.76
CA LEU A 193 -16.91 5.02 20.47
C LEU A 193 -17.66 6.31 20.13
N THR A 194 -17.73 6.63 18.85
CA THR A 194 -18.54 7.77 18.39
C THR A 194 -20.04 7.46 18.50
N LEU A 195 -20.86 8.49 18.71
CA LEU A 195 -22.31 8.32 18.77
C LEU A 195 -22.88 7.65 17.51
N GLU A 196 -22.26 7.90 16.37
CA GLU A 196 -22.65 7.30 15.09
C GLU A 196 -22.36 5.79 15.07
N ASN A 197 -21.21 5.37 15.57
CA ASN A 197 -20.85 3.94 15.67
C ASN A 197 -21.76 3.21 16.66
N ILE A 198 -22.09 3.83 17.80
CA ILE A 198 -23.00 3.23 18.79
C ILE A 198 -24.41 3.05 18.18
N LYS A 199 -24.91 4.01 17.43
CA LYS A 199 -26.21 3.88 16.73
C LYS A 199 -26.20 2.76 15.71
N LYS A 200 -25.12 2.61 14.91
CA LYS A 200 -24.98 1.50 13.96
C LYS A 200 -24.99 0.14 14.66
N ILE A 201 -24.24 0.01 15.75
CA ILE A 201 -24.22 -1.21 16.57
C ILE A 201 -25.63 -1.57 17.05
N PHE A 202 -26.41 -0.57 17.48
CA PHE A 202 -27.78 -0.77 17.91
C PHE A 202 -28.72 -1.23 16.79
N GLU A 203 -28.60 -0.65 15.62
CA GLU A 203 -29.40 -1.04 14.43
C GLU A 203 -29.06 -2.46 13.95
N GLU A 204 -27.78 -2.88 14.01
CA GLU A 204 -27.35 -4.22 13.66
C GLU A 204 -27.87 -5.26 14.64
N GLU A 205 -27.75 -5.03 15.95
CA GLU A 205 -28.24 -5.91 17.00
C GLU A 205 -29.78 -6.06 17.00
N SER A 206 -30.49 -4.99 16.62
CA SER A 206 -31.96 -5.03 16.52
C SER A 206 -32.43 -5.89 15.36
N LYS A 207 -31.66 -5.95 14.27
CA LYS A 207 -31.95 -6.80 13.09
C LYS A 207 -31.60 -8.27 13.30
N GLU A 208 -30.65 -8.59 14.18
CA GLU A 208 -30.30 -9.99 14.50
C GLU A 208 -31.27 -10.66 15.49
N LYS A 209 -32.10 -9.86 16.19
CA LYS A 209 -33.11 -10.34 17.16
C LYS A 209 -34.52 -10.48 16.57
N GLU A 210 -34.73 -10.09 15.31
CA GLU A 210 -35.95 -10.34 14.52
C GLU A 210 -35.80 -11.61 13.66
#